data_7d8fe9899039a71f43aa38e7d7443f7c
#
_entry.id   7d8fe9899039a71f43aa38e7d7443f7c
#
_cell.length_a   1.000
_cell.length_b   1.000
_cell.length_c   1.000
_cell.angle_alpha   90.00
_cell.angle_beta   90.00
_cell.angle_gamma   90.00
#
_symmetry.space_group_name_H-M   'P 1'
#
loop_
_entity.id
_entity.type
_entity.pdbx_description
1 polymer ?
#
loop_
_entity_poly.entity_id
_entity_poly.type
_entity_poly.pdbx_seq_one_letter_code
_entity_poly.pdbx_strand_id
1 'polypeptide(L)'
;SVPLAPRNVSTIDATVALPIFTGGKRIYAGRIGKSMVGAAEVNRKQVSADQQVLLVETYFGVRLGQKIVEVRQQTYDALEQHFQNALKLEATGMLTKTERLLFQVNRDEAKRELETAVKDLSVAQNAFKTLVQIETDENILPVSPLFINESLPALDYFKSLVGRDNYIVQGLGIQQDIQQNQIKIANSAYMPAIELFGKQTLYSSGIRKNLVPRSLIGVGFTWNLFDGLGREKQIRQAKINHRILTVEK
;
A
#
# COMPACT_ATOMS: atom_id res chain seq x y z
N SER A 1 49.09 49.20 -19.71
CA SER A 1 48.68 47.82 -20.07
C SER A 1 47.17 47.83 -20.34
N VAL A 2 46.78 47.63 -21.59
CA VAL A 2 45.38 47.50 -22.00
C VAL A 2 44.94 46.10 -21.59
N PRO A 3 43.86 45.91 -20.77
CA PRO A 3 43.40 44.60 -20.42
C PRO A 3 42.86 43.91 -21.67
N LEU A 4 43.44 42.74 -22.01
CA LEU A 4 43.08 41.91 -23.18
C LEU A 4 41.69 41.21 -23.04
N ALA A 5 41.07 41.25 -21.87
CA ALA A 5 39.74 40.72 -21.63
C ALA A 5 39.01 41.52 -20.54
N PRO A 6 37.70 41.74 -20.67
CA PRO A 6 36.93 42.40 -19.64
C PRO A 6 36.85 41.51 -18.36
N ARG A 7 36.94 42.16 -17.19
CA ARG A 7 36.93 41.49 -15.88
C ARG A 7 35.59 40.75 -15.59
N ASN A 8 34.50 41.28 -16.14
CA ASN A 8 33.15 40.70 -15.91
C ASN A 8 32.43 40.62 -17.27
N VAL A 9 31.91 39.41 -17.54
CA VAL A 9 31.02 39.15 -18.68
C VAL A 9 29.73 38.56 -18.13
N SER A 10 28.62 39.19 -18.42
CA SER A 10 27.28 38.68 -18.02
C SER A 10 26.46 38.41 -19.28
N THR A 11 25.83 37.25 -19.37
CA THR A 11 24.91 36.88 -20.45
C THR A 11 23.63 36.28 -19.86
N ILE A 12 22.50 36.64 -20.46
CA ILE A 12 21.19 36.03 -20.19
C ILE A 12 20.72 35.42 -21.50
N ASP A 13 20.58 34.11 -21.50
CA ASP A 13 20.16 33.32 -22.65
C ASP A 13 18.84 32.61 -22.37
N ALA A 14 17.90 32.61 -23.29
CA ALA A 14 16.74 31.73 -23.35
C ALA A 14 17.04 30.60 -24.34
N THR A 15 16.95 29.36 -23.91
CA THR A 15 17.20 28.18 -24.75
C THR A 15 15.98 27.27 -24.73
N VAL A 16 15.55 26.85 -25.92
CA VAL A 16 14.51 25.85 -26.12
C VAL A 16 15.14 24.65 -26.84
N ALA A 17 14.97 23.45 -26.33
CA ALA A 17 15.43 22.23 -26.96
C ALA A 17 14.28 21.25 -27.12
N LEU A 18 14.09 20.72 -28.33
CA LEU A 18 13.08 19.70 -28.65
C LEU A 18 13.78 18.42 -29.12
N PRO A 19 13.75 17.33 -28.30
CA PRO A 19 14.32 16.07 -28.74
C PRO A 19 13.48 15.46 -29.84
N ILE A 20 14.04 15.32 -31.02
CA ILE A 20 13.40 14.72 -32.23
C ILE A 20 13.55 13.20 -32.20
N PHE A 21 14.75 12.70 -31.86
CA PHE A 21 15.05 11.29 -31.77
C PHE A 21 15.92 11.00 -30.55
N THR A 22 15.55 9.99 -29.79
CA THR A 22 16.25 9.59 -28.53
C THR A 22 16.42 8.06 -28.46
N GLY A 23 16.64 7.39 -29.59
CA GLY A 23 16.76 5.92 -29.63
C GLY A 23 15.51 5.17 -29.17
N GLY A 24 14.33 5.78 -29.22
CA GLY A 24 13.09 5.20 -28.72
C GLY A 24 12.82 5.40 -27.23
N LYS A 25 13.75 6.02 -26.46
CA LYS A 25 13.63 6.23 -25.02
C LYS A 25 12.29 6.86 -24.62
N ARG A 26 11.83 7.89 -25.34
CA ARG A 26 10.54 8.56 -25.06
C ARG A 26 9.34 7.63 -25.22
N ILE A 27 9.36 6.76 -26.24
CA ILE A 27 8.28 5.80 -26.51
C ILE A 27 8.20 4.80 -25.36
N TYR A 28 9.33 4.23 -24.95
CA TYR A 28 9.36 3.26 -23.86
C TYR A 28 9.06 3.91 -22.50
N ALA A 29 9.52 5.14 -22.26
CA ALA A 29 9.14 5.90 -21.07
C ALA A 29 7.62 6.17 -21.01
N GLY A 30 7.00 6.51 -22.15
CA GLY A 30 5.54 6.63 -22.23
C GLY A 30 4.79 5.33 -21.96
N ARG A 31 5.32 4.18 -22.43
CA ARG A 31 4.77 2.86 -22.10
C ARG A 31 4.87 2.54 -20.63
N ILE A 32 6.02 2.82 -20.01
CA ILE A 32 6.21 2.68 -18.56
C ILE A 32 5.18 3.54 -17.80
N GLY A 33 5.01 4.81 -18.17
CA GLY A 33 4.02 5.68 -17.55
C GLY A 33 2.60 5.11 -17.64
N LYS A 34 2.21 4.56 -18.80
CA LYS A 34 0.92 3.88 -18.99
C LYS A 34 0.79 2.62 -18.13
N SER A 35 1.84 1.81 -18.05
CA SER A 35 1.87 0.62 -17.18
C SER A 35 1.78 1.00 -15.71
N MET A 36 2.41 2.11 -15.27
CA MET A 36 2.30 2.62 -13.90
C MET A 36 0.86 3.02 -13.53
N VAL A 37 0.12 3.62 -14.46
CA VAL A 37 -1.32 3.89 -14.26
C VAL A 37 -2.08 2.57 -14.08
N GLY A 38 -1.84 1.58 -14.94
CA GLY A 38 -2.45 0.25 -14.79
C GLY A 38 -2.10 -0.43 -13.46
N ALA A 39 -0.85 -0.32 -13.00
CA ALA A 39 -0.44 -0.83 -11.70
C ALA A 39 -1.18 -0.15 -10.54
N ALA A 40 -1.35 1.17 -10.62
CA ALA A 40 -2.10 1.94 -9.62
C ALA A 40 -3.59 1.53 -9.57
N GLU A 41 -4.21 1.24 -10.74
CA GLU A 41 -5.59 0.73 -10.80
C GLU A 41 -5.73 -0.66 -10.17
N VAL A 42 -4.80 -1.58 -10.45
CA VAL A 42 -4.78 -2.91 -9.83
C VAL A 42 -4.59 -2.80 -8.32
N ASN A 43 -3.64 -1.97 -7.87
CA ASN A 43 -3.41 -1.71 -6.44
C ASN A 43 -4.66 -1.13 -5.76
N ARG A 44 -5.37 -0.19 -6.40
CA ARG A 44 -6.64 0.33 -5.88
C ARG A 44 -7.69 -0.76 -5.69
N LYS A 45 -7.80 -1.69 -6.65
CA LYS A 45 -8.72 -2.83 -6.56
C LYS A 45 -8.34 -3.77 -5.41
N GLN A 46 -7.03 -4.06 -5.26
CA GLN A 46 -6.52 -4.87 -4.15
C GLN A 46 -6.85 -4.23 -2.81
N VAL A 47 -6.49 -2.96 -2.61
CA VAL A 47 -6.79 -2.24 -1.35
C VAL A 47 -8.29 -2.23 -1.06
N SER A 48 -9.14 -2.03 -2.10
CA SER A 48 -10.59 -2.08 -1.92
C SER A 48 -11.07 -3.46 -1.47
N ALA A 49 -10.52 -4.54 -2.03
CA ALA A 49 -10.86 -5.91 -1.62
C ALA A 49 -10.40 -6.19 -0.18
N ASP A 50 -9.18 -5.79 0.18
CA ASP A 50 -8.63 -5.95 1.52
C ASP A 50 -9.47 -5.19 2.57
N GLN A 51 -9.92 -3.98 2.23
CA GLN A 51 -10.82 -3.21 3.09
C GLN A 51 -12.20 -3.88 3.26
N GLN A 52 -12.72 -4.53 2.22
CA GLN A 52 -13.98 -5.29 2.33
C GLN A 52 -13.83 -6.50 3.26
N VAL A 53 -12.71 -7.24 3.16
CA VAL A 53 -12.42 -8.35 4.07
C VAL A 53 -12.31 -7.83 5.50
N LEU A 54 -11.53 -6.78 5.74
CA LEU A 54 -11.36 -6.17 7.06
C LEU A 54 -12.71 -5.68 7.64
N LEU A 55 -13.58 -5.11 6.80
CA LEU A 55 -14.92 -4.69 7.22
C LEU A 55 -15.75 -5.87 7.70
N VAL A 56 -15.75 -6.97 6.94
CA VAL A 56 -16.50 -8.19 7.30
C VAL A 56 -15.95 -8.80 8.59
N GLU A 57 -14.64 -8.93 8.71
CA GLU A 57 -13.97 -9.47 9.92
C GLU A 57 -14.30 -8.63 11.16
N THR A 58 -14.20 -7.29 11.04
CA THR A 58 -14.48 -6.39 12.15
C THR A 58 -15.96 -6.40 12.53
N TYR A 59 -16.87 -6.44 11.53
CA TYR A 59 -18.32 -6.56 11.77
C TYR A 59 -18.67 -7.84 12.53
N PHE A 60 -18.20 -8.99 12.06
CA PHE A 60 -18.45 -10.26 12.74
C PHE A 60 -17.68 -10.39 14.05
N GLY A 61 -16.55 -9.69 14.21
CA GLY A 61 -15.82 -9.55 15.48
C GLY A 61 -16.69 -8.89 16.56
N VAL A 62 -17.39 -7.79 16.22
CA VAL A 62 -18.37 -7.17 17.14
C VAL A 62 -19.51 -8.13 17.45
N ARG A 63 -20.04 -8.84 16.43
CA ARG A 63 -21.13 -9.81 16.62
C ARG A 63 -20.74 -10.96 17.54
N LEU A 64 -19.53 -11.48 17.39
CA LEU A 64 -18.97 -12.51 18.26
C LEU A 64 -18.81 -11.97 19.69
N GLY A 65 -18.27 -10.77 19.87
CA GLY A 65 -18.16 -10.09 21.17
C GLY A 65 -19.50 -9.98 21.89
N GLN A 66 -20.57 -9.61 21.18
CA GLN A 66 -21.94 -9.59 21.75
C GLN A 66 -22.36 -10.97 22.27
N LYS A 67 -22.10 -12.04 21.51
CA LYS A 67 -22.45 -13.40 21.91
C LYS A 67 -21.61 -13.87 23.09
N ILE A 68 -20.36 -13.49 23.17
CA ILE A 68 -19.50 -13.77 24.33
C ILE A 68 -20.06 -13.10 25.59
N VAL A 69 -20.42 -11.82 25.51
CA VAL A 69 -21.03 -11.10 26.65
C VAL A 69 -22.32 -11.78 27.09
N GLU A 70 -23.20 -12.16 26.16
CA GLU A 70 -24.44 -12.87 26.45
C GLU A 70 -24.18 -14.18 27.24
N VAL A 71 -23.23 -15.00 26.78
CA VAL A 71 -22.87 -16.27 27.44
C VAL A 71 -22.23 -15.99 28.81
N ARG A 72 -21.32 -15.03 28.94
CA ARG A 72 -20.70 -14.66 30.20
C ARG A 72 -21.71 -14.15 31.22
N GLN A 73 -22.71 -13.36 30.76
CA GLN A 73 -23.81 -12.90 31.62
C GLN A 73 -24.62 -14.09 32.16
N GLN A 74 -25.00 -15.01 31.29
CA GLN A 74 -25.74 -16.23 31.72
C GLN A 74 -24.94 -17.06 32.73
N THR A 75 -23.63 -17.18 32.52
CA THR A 75 -22.73 -17.90 33.45
C THR A 75 -22.66 -17.18 34.78
N TYR A 76 -22.50 -15.86 34.80
CA TYR A 76 -22.50 -15.08 36.02
C TYR A 76 -23.83 -15.21 36.78
N ASP A 77 -24.97 -15.08 36.12
CA ASP A 77 -26.29 -15.16 36.72
C ASP A 77 -26.52 -16.53 37.36
N ALA A 78 -26.10 -17.64 36.71
CA ALA A 78 -26.18 -18.97 37.26
C ALA A 78 -25.31 -19.16 38.52
N LEU A 79 -24.06 -18.68 38.49
CA LEU A 79 -23.15 -18.77 39.62
C LEU A 79 -23.54 -17.81 40.76
N GLU A 80 -24.16 -16.69 40.50
CA GLU A 80 -24.76 -15.82 41.52
C GLU A 80 -25.92 -16.57 42.24
N GLN A 81 -26.80 -17.26 41.50
CA GLN A 81 -27.87 -18.09 42.09
C GLN A 81 -27.30 -19.20 42.97
N HIS A 82 -26.24 -19.90 42.52
CA HIS A 82 -25.54 -20.91 43.30
C HIS A 82 -24.97 -20.31 44.60
N PHE A 83 -24.34 -19.17 44.53
CA PHE A 83 -23.81 -18.48 45.71
C PHE A 83 -24.91 -18.05 46.69
N GLN A 84 -26.04 -17.50 46.20
CA GLN A 84 -27.20 -17.17 47.04
C GLN A 84 -27.80 -18.42 47.74
N ASN A 85 -27.82 -19.55 47.06
CA ASN A 85 -28.27 -20.82 47.68
C ASN A 85 -27.25 -21.31 48.71
N ALA A 86 -25.95 -21.20 48.46
CA ALA A 86 -24.91 -21.55 49.43
C ALA A 86 -24.99 -20.73 50.72
N LEU A 87 -25.29 -19.42 50.61
CA LEU A 87 -25.55 -18.57 51.79
C LEU A 87 -26.71 -19.04 52.63
N LYS A 88 -27.81 -19.50 52.00
CA LYS A 88 -28.97 -20.06 52.71
C LYS A 88 -28.65 -21.36 53.41
N LEU A 89 -27.88 -22.27 52.76
CA LEU A 89 -27.45 -23.53 53.33
C LEU A 89 -26.45 -23.34 54.47
N GLU A 90 -25.53 -22.40 54.40
CA GLU A 90 -24.63 -22.04 55.50
C GLU A 90 -25.44 -21.54 56.73
N ALA A 91 -26.44 -20.68 56.50
CA ALA A 91 -27.28 -20.14 57.54
C ALA A 91 -28.09 -21.23 58.30
N THR A 92 -28.39 -22.36 57.64
CA THR A 92 -29.08 -23.51 58.25
C THR A 92 -28.11 -24.57 58.76
N GLY A 93 -26.78 -24.35 58.67
CA GLY A 93 -25.76 -25.29 59.14
C GLY A 93 -25.55 -26.49 58.19
N MET A 94 -26.17 -26.49 57.01
CA MET A 94 -26.04 -27.56 56.01
C MET A 94 -24.80 -27.45 55.13
N LEU A 95 -24.12 -26.27 55.16
CA LEU A 95 -22.91 -26.00 54.42
C LEU A 95 -21.87 -25.33 55.32
N THR A 96 -20.60 -25.68 55.15
CA THR A 96 -19.51 -25.04 55.88
C THR A 96 -19.13 -23.67 55.26
N LYS A 97 -18.56 -22.81 56.08
CA LYS A 97 -18.04 -21.52 55.59
C LYS A 97 -17.03 -21.66 54.48
N THR A 98 -16.19 -22.71 54.51
CA THR A 98 -15.18 -22.99 53.49
C THR A 98 -15.82 -23.32 52.14
N GLU A 99 -16.85 -24.16 52.16
CA GLU A 99 -17.62 -24.53 50.97
C GLU A 99 -18.34 -23.31 50.37
N ARG A 100 -18.99 -22.47 51.21
CA ARG A 100 -19.59 -21.22 50.73
C ARG A 100 -18.56 -20.29 50.08
N LEU A 101 -17.33 -20.17 50.62
CA LEU A 101 -16.26 -19.36 50.05
C LEU A 101 -15.88 -19.82 48.64
N LEU A 102 -15.94 -21.14 48.36
CA LEU A 102 -15.69 -21.68 47.02
C LEU A 102 -16.74 -21.18 46.01
N PHE A 103 -18.02 -21.15 46.38
CA PHE A 103 -19.08 -20.59 45.54
C PHE A 103 -18.88 -19.07 45.29
N GLN A 104 -18.43 -18.37 46.33
CA GLN A 104 -18.10 -16.95 46.20
C GLN A 104 -16.95 -16.70 45.21
N VAL A 105 -15.87 -17.46 45.28
CA VAL A 105 -14.73 -17.36 44.36
C VAL A 105 -15.16 -17.60 42.93
N ASN A 106 -15.94 -18.65 42.68
CA ASN A 106 -16.43 -18.99 41.35
C ASN A 106 -17.33 -17.89 40.78
N ARG A 107 -18.21 -17.28 41.59
CA ARG A 107 -19.06 -16.18 41.21
C ARG A 107 -18.24 -14.93 40.90
N ASP A 108 -17.25 -14.58 41.73
CA ASP A 108 -16.39 -13.40 41.57
C ASP A 108 -15.51 -13.54 40.31
N GLU A 109 -15.04 -14.76 40.01
CA GLU A 109 -14.34 -15.07 38.77
C GLU A 109 -15.23 -14.86 37.54
N ALA A 110 -16.46 -15.39 37.54
CA ALA A 110 -17.41 -15.18 36.46
C ALA A 110 -17.77 -13.71 36.26
N LYS A 111 -17.88 -12.93 37.34
CA LYS A 111 -18.07 -11.47 37.28
C LYS A 111 -16.91 -10.78 36.57
N ARG A 112 -15.67 -11.12 36.93
CA ARG A 112 -14.47 -10.56 36.31
C ARG A 112 -14.40 -10.90 34.81
N GLU A 113 -14.75 -12.14 34.44
CA GLU A 113 -14.80 -12.55 33.03
C GLU A 113 -15.87 -11.80 32.23
N LEU A 114 -17.04 -11.56 32.82
CA LEU A 114 -18.10 -10.74 32.22
C LEU A 114 -17.63 -9.29 32.01
N GLU A 115 -17.04 -8.67 33.03
CA GLU A 115 -16.52 -7.30 32.93
C GLU A 115 -15.43 -7.17 31.85
N THR A 116 -14.59 -8.18 31.70
CA THR A 116 -13.58 -8.24 30.64
C THR A 116 -14.26 -8.35 29.27
N ALA A 117 -15.22 -9.24 29.09
CA ALA A 117 -15.93 -9.40 27.84
C ALA A 117 -16.69 -8.12 27.40
N VAL A 118 -17.27 -7.38 28.35
CA VAL A 118 -17.92 -6.09 28.08
C VAL A 118 -16.92 -5.06 27.58
N LYS A 119 -15.72 -4.99 28.18
CA LYS A 119 -14.65 -4.07 27.74
C LYS A 119 -14.15 -4.45 26.35
N ASP A 120 -13.92 -5.74 26.09
CA ASP A 120 -13.46 -6.24 24.79
C ASP A 120 -14.49 -5.94 23.69
N LEU A 121 -15.78 -6.10 23.97
CA LEU A 121 -16.85 -5.69 23.06
C LEU A 121 -16.80 -4.18 22.75
N SER A 122 -16.59 -3.35 23.75
CA SER A 122 -16.46 -1.90 23.56
C SER A 122 -15.27 -1.54 22.66
N VAL A 123 -14.13 -2.23 22.85
CA VAL A 123 -12.95 -2.05 21.98
C VAL A 123 -13.27 -2.46 20.53
N ALA A 124 -13.92 -3.61 20.34
CA ALA A 124 -14.31 -4.08 19.00
C ALA A 124 -15.31 -3.10 18.32
N GLN A 125 -16.28 -2.57 19.07
CA GLN A 125 -17.22 -1.57 18.55
C GLN A 125 -16.51 -0.27 18.14
N ASN A 126 -15.56 0.21 18.92
CA ASN A 126 -14.79 1.41 18.60
C ASN A 126 -13.90 1.20 17.36
N ALA A 127 -13.28 0.02 17.22
CA ALA A 127 -12.51 -0.34 16.04
C ALA A 127 -13.41 -0.35 14.77
N PHE A 128 -14.62 -0.91 14.88
CA PHE A 128 -15.59 -0.92 13.79
C PHE A 128 -16.04 0.51 13.43
N LYS A 129 -16.41 1.34 14.42
CA LYS A 129 -16.79 2.75 14.21
C LYS A 129 -15.70 3.52 13.46
N THR A 130 -14.45 3.35 13.88
CA THR A 130 -13.29 3.99 13.24
C THR A 130 -13.14 3.55 11.78
N LEU A 131 -13.29 2.25 11.51
CA LEU A 131 -13.17 1.70 10.16
C LEU A 131 -14.25 2.23 9.20
N VAL A 132 -15.50 2.34 9.66
CA VAL A 132 -16.62 2.86 8.85
C VAL A 132 -16.77 4.38 8.91
N GLN A 133 -15.90 5.07 9.68
CA GLN A 133 -15.90 6.52 9.85
C GLN A 133 -17.24 7.08 10.35
N ILE A 134 -17.90 6.35 11.27
CA ILE A 134 -19.13 6.80 11.91
C ILE A 134 -18.79 7.44 13.24
N GLU A 135 -19.04 8.75 13.37
CA GLU A 135 -18.95 9.49 14.60
C GLU A 135 -20.30 9.46 15.33
N THR A 136 -20.51 8.47 16.18
CA THR A 136 -21.68 8.38 17.03
C THR A 136 -21.30 7.83 18.40
N ASP A 137 -21.95 8.33 19.45
CA ASP A 137 -21.83 7.78 20.80
C ASP A 137 -22.69 6.52 20.98
N GLU A 138 -23.62 6.25 20.06
CA GLU A 138 -24.47 5.07 20.12
C GLU A 138 -23.68 3.78 19.87
N ASN A 139 -24.08 2.70 20.53
CA ASN A 139 -23.50 1.38 20.32
C ASN A 139 -23.99 0.79 18.98
N ILE A 140 -23.06 0.47 18.11
CA ILE A 140 -23.37 -0.25 16.87
C ILE A 140 -23.60 -1.71 17.21
N LEU A 141 -24.81 -2.20 16.91
CA LEU A 141 -25.23 -3.57 17.17
C LEU A 141 -25.41 -4.32 15.84
N PRO A 142 -24.43 -5.11 15.40
CA PRO A 142 -24.60 -6.01 14.27
C PRO A 142 -25.73 -6.99 14.50
N VAL A 143 -26.60 -7.16 13.51
CA VAL A 143 -27.82 -8.00 13.62
C VAL A 143 -27.70 -9.32 12.87
N SER A 144 -26.73 -9.47 11.96
CA SER A 144 -26.54 -10.68 11.17
C SER A 144 -26.27 -11.90 12.07
N PRO A 145 -26.87 -13.07 11.80
CA PRO A 145 -26.54 -14.28 12.54
C PRO A 145 -25.08 -14.71 12.27
N LEU A 146 -24.45 -15.32 13.25
CA LEU A 146 -23.22 -16.07 13.02
C LEU A 146 -23.58 -17.36 12.28
N PHE A 147 -22.83 -17.69 11.24
CA PHE A 147 -23.08 -18.88 10.43
C PHE A 147 -21.77 -19.62 10.15
N ILE A 148 -21.88 -20.91 9.89
CA ILE A 148 -20.77 -21.74 9.41
C ILE A 148 -21.06 -22.05 7.94
N ASN A 149 -20.09 -21.78 7.07
CA ASN A 149 -20.19 -22.17 5.67
C ASN A 149 -19.72 -23.63 5.53
N GLU A 150 -20.68 -24.56 5.43
CA GLU A 150 -20.40 -26.00 5.35
C GLU A 150 -20.01 -26.46 3.93
N SER A 151 -20.27 -25.65 2.91
CA SER A 151 -20.03 -25.99 1.50
C SER A 151 -18.96 -25.10 0.88
N LEU A 152 -17.70 -25.29 1.28
CA LEU A 152 -16.57 -24.66 0.59
C LEU A 152 -16.25 -25.42 -0.71
N PRO A 153 -16.00 -24.71 -1.82
CA PRO A 153 -15.49 -25.34 -3.04
C PRO A 153 -14.18 -26.08 -2.80
N ALA A 154 -13.86 -27.05 -3.66
CA ALA A 154 -12.60 -27.77 -3.60
C ALA A 154 -11.40 -26.81 -3.79
N LEU A 155 -10.25 -27.14 -3.20
CA LEU A 155 -9.03 -26.33 -3.29
C LEU A 155 -8.63 -26.00 -4.73
N ASP A 156 -8.85 -26.91 -5.67
CA ASP A 156 -8.49 -26.71 -7.08
C ASP A 156 -9.32 -25.62 -7.77
N TYR A 157 -10.55 -25.38 -7.30
CA TYR A 157 -11.32 -24.21 -7.74
C TYR A 157 -10.61 -22.91 -7.38
N PHE A 158 -10.16 -22.75 -6.13
CA PHE A 158 -9.44 -21.56 -5.70
C PHE A 158 -8.10 -21.40 -6.42
N LYS A 159 -7.34 -22.49 -6.64
CA LYS A 159 -6.10 -22.45 -7.40
C LYS A 159 -6.31 -21.96 -8.84
N SER A 160 -7.43 -22.34 -9.47
CA SER A 160 -7.73 -21.88 -10.83
C SER A 160 -7.98 -20.38 -10.95
N LEU A 161 -8.41 -19.73 -9.87
CA LEU A 161 -8.65 -18.29 -9.82
C LEU A 161 -7.38 -17.46 -9.61
N VAL A 162 -6.35 -18.04 -8.96
CA VAL A 162 -5.12 -17.30 -8.59
C VAL A 162 -4.45 -16.65 -9.79
N GLY A 163 -4.32 -17.36 -10.92
CA GLY A 163 -3.62 -16.85 -12.10
C GLY A 163 -4.35 -15.72 -12.83
N ARG A 164 -5.68 -15.65 -12.72
CA ARG A 164 -6.52 -14.71 -13.46
C ARG A 164 -7.01 -13.54 -12.61
N ASP A 165 -7.50 -13.84 -11.41
CA ASP A 165 -8.27 -12.89 -10.61
C ASP A 165 -7.50 -12.37 -9.38
N ASN A 166 -6.27 -12.84 -9.15
CA ASN A 166 -5.42 -12.37 -8.07
C ASN A 166 -4.72 -11.05 -8.45
N TYR A 167 -5.02 -9.98 -7.73
CA TYR A 167 -4.46 -8.65 -7.98
C TYR A 167 -2.94 -8.59 -7.77
N ILE A 168 -2.37 -9.40 -6.88
CA ILE A 168 -0.92 -9.46 -6.67
C ILE A 168 -0.24 -10.01 -7.93
N VAL A 169 -0.77 -11.10 -8.49
CA VAL A 169 -0.23 -11.70 -9.73
C VAL A 169 -0.38 -10.76 -10.92
N GLN A 170 -1.51 -10.05 -11.04
CA GLN A 170 -1.71 -9.02 -12.06
C GLN A 170 -0.70 -7.88 -11.90
N GLY A 171 -0.49 -7.39 -10.68
CA GLY A 171 0.49 -6.35 -10.37
C GLY A 171 1.93 -6.76 -10.74
N LEU A 172 2.33 -7.99 -10.40
CA LEU A 172 3.63 -8.55 -10.80
C LEU A 172 3.79 -8.62 -12.32
N GLY A 173 2.74 -9.00 -13.06
CA GLY A 173 2.74 -8.99 -14.52
C GLY A 173 3.02 -7.60 -15.10
N ILE A 174 2.32 -6.56 -14.58
CA ILE A 174 2.54 -5.17 -15.00
C ILE A 174 3.96 -4.72 -14.64
N GLN A 175 4.46 -5.10 -13.48
CA GLN A 175 5.83 -4.76 -13.06
C GLN A 175 6.89 -5.40 -13.97
N GLN A 176 6.66 -6.64 -14.46
CA GLN A 176 7.51 -7.29 -15.45
C GLN A 176 7.53 -6.48 -16.76
N ASP A 177 6.37 -5.99 -17.24
CA ASP A 177 6.28 -5.15 -18.45
C ASP A 177 7.04 -3.84 -18.28
N ILE A 178 6.97 -3.21 -17.11
CA ILE A 178 7.75 -2.02 -16.78
C ILE A 178 9.25 -2.32 -16.87
N GLN A 179 9.73 -3.40 -16.25
CA GLN A 179 11.15 -3.77 -16.30
C GLN A 179 11.60 -4.14 -17.72
N GLN A 180 10.77 -4.78 -18.51
CA GLN A 180 11.09 -5.07 -19.92
C GLN A 180 11.26 -3.78 -20.73
N ASN A 181 10.40 -2.77 -20.52
CA ASN A 181 10.56 -1.46 -21.15
C ASN A 181 11.77 -0.69 -20.61
N GLN A 182 12.17 -0.89 -19.35
CA GLN A 182 13.42 -0.36 -18.81
C GLN A 182 14.65 -0.93 -19.49
N ILE A 183 14.66 -2.24 -19.82
CA ILE A 183 15.73 -2.85 -20.62
C ILE A 183 15.80 -2.16 -22.00
N LYS A 184 14.66 -1.89 -22.63
CA LYS A 184 14.62 -1.20 -23.93
C LYS A 184 15.14 0.26 -23.83
N ILE A 185 14.84 0.96 -22.72
CA ILE A 185 15.43 2.27 -22.41
C ILE A 185 16.95 2.18 -22.25
N ALA A 186 17.44 1.19 -21.49
CA ALA A 186 18.88 1.01 -21.35
C ALA A 186 19.57 0.72 -22.72
N ASN A 187 18.94 -0.09 -23.56
CA ASN A 187 19.44 -0.36 -24.92
C ASN A 187 19.42 0.89 -25.83
N SER A 188 18.52 1.86 -25.58
CA SER A 188 18.48 3.10 -26.35
C SER A 188 19.75 3.95 -26.21
N ALA A 189 20.57 3.72 -25.20
CA ALA A 189 21.86 4.38 -25.01
C ALA A 189 22.90 4.05 -26.09
N TYR A 190 22.68 3.00 -26.90
CA TYR A 190 23.50 2.71 -28.07
C TYR A 190 23.12 3.53 -29.31
N MET A 191 21.94 4.15 -29.29
CA MET A 191 21.43 4.92 -30.42
C MET A 191 21.85 6.39 -30.31
N PRO A 192 22.00 7.10 -31.43
CA PRO A 192 22.23 8.53 -31.40
C PRO A 192 21.00 9.28 -30.85
N ALA A 193 21.23 10.51 -30.33
CA ALA A 193 20.19 11.46 -30.03
C ALA A 193 20.23 12.63 -31.01
N ILE A 194 19.06 13.05 -31.47
CA ILE A 194 18.87 14.16 -32.36
C ILE A 194 17.92 15.16 -31.69
N GLU A 195 18.32 16.41 -31.58
CA GLU A 195 17.51 17.48 -31.02
C GLU A 195 17.48 18.70 -31.91
N LEU A 196 16.36 19.38 -31.94
CA LEU A 196 16.24 20.73 -32.49
C LEU A 196 16.39 21.70 -31.33
N PHE A 197 17.28 22.67 -31.46
CA PHE A 197 17.45 23.70 -30.44
C PHE A 197 17.37 25.11 -31.00
N GLY A 198 16.84 26.01 -30.18
CA GLY A 198 16.83 27.42 -30.39
C GLY A 198 17.42 28.16 -29.19
N LYS A 199 18.30 29.06 -29.40
CA LYS A 199 18.90 29.91 -28.37
C LYS A 199 18.73 31.39 -28.75
N GLN A 200 18.24 32.18 -27.80
CA GLN A 200 18.13 33.62 -27.92
C GLN A 200 18.90 34.27 -26.78
N THR A 201 19.90 35.06 -27.10
CA THR A 201 20.58 35.89 -26.13
C THR A 201 19.78 37.18 -25.89
N LEU A 202 19.23 37.30 -24.67
CA LEU A 202 18.40 38.42 -24.23
C LEU A 202 19.26 39.61 -23.80
N TYR A 203 20.36 39.32 -23.10
CA TYR A 203 21.31 40.34 -22.63
C TYR A 203 22.74 39.81 -22.73
N SER A 204 23.66 40.66 -23.13
CA SER A 204 25.10 40.36 -23.12
C SER A 204 25.89 41.65 -22.82
N SER A 205 26.85 41.56 -21.88
CA SER A 205 27.79 42.61 -21.55
C SER A 205 29.22 42.22 -21.91
N GLY A 206 30.10 43.21 -22.19
CA GLY A 206 31.52 43.00 -22.54
C GLY A 206 31.75 42.73 -24.02
N ILE A 207 32.97 42.27 -24.38
CA ILE A 207 33.45 42.10 -25.78
C ILE A 207 32.57 41.10 -26.58
N ARG A 208 31.84 40.22 -25.94
CA ARG A 208 30.97 39.24 -26.60
C ARG A 208 29.73 39.85 -27.29
N LYS A 209 29.40 41.10 -27.02
CA LYS A 209 28.19 41.76 -27.56
C LYS A 209 28.10 41.74 -29.09
N ASN A 210 29.24 41.74 -29.80
CA ASN A 210 29.30 41.78 -31.26
C ASN A 210 29.82 40.51 -31.93
N LEU A 211 30.25 39.50 -31.16
CA LEU A 211 30.89 38.29 -31.67
C LEU A 211 29.97 37.06 -31.68
N VAL A 212 28.83 37.09 -30.98
CA VAL A 212 27.91 35.95 -30.89
C VAL A 212 26.58 36.34 -31.49
N PRO A 213 26.00 35.53 -32.40
CA PRO A 213 24.66 35.78 -32.92
C PRO A 213 23.64 35.86 -31.78
N ARG A 214 22.74 36.85 -31.81
CA ARG A 214 21.68 37.01 -30.82
C ARG A 214 20.65 35.90 -30.88
N SER A 215 20.50 35.25 -32.02
CA SER A 215 19.57 34.15 -32.26
C SER A 215 20.32 33.04 -32.97
N LEU A 216 20.15 31.82 -32.49
CA LEU A 216 20.73 30.62 -33.08
C LEU A 216 19.67 29.51 -33.08
N ILE A 217 19.43 28.91 -34.25
CA ILE A 217 18.60 27.70 -34.40
C ILE A 217 19.49 26.67 -35.06
N GLY A 218 19.41 25.43 -34.54
CA GLY A 218 20.24 24.36 -35.04
C GLY A 218 19.69 22.99 -34.70
N VAL A 219 20.33 21.98 -35.32
CA VAL A 219 20.09 20.58 -35.03
C VAL A 219 21.33 20.05 -34.29
N GLY A 220 21.11 19.53 -33.09
CA GLY A 220 22.13 18.84 -32.32
C GLY A 220 22.10 17.34 -32.60
N PHE A 221 23.28 16.74 -32.83
CA PHE A 221 23.47 15.31 -32.96
C PHE A 221 24.50 14.88 -31.93
N THR A 222 24.09 13.91 -31.07
CA THR A 222 24.95 13.36 -30.02
C THR A 222 24.96 11.86 -30.13
N TRP A 223 26.11 11.25 -30.26
CA TRP A 223 26.28 9.81 -30.25
C TRP A 223 27.48 9.42 -29.40
N ASN A 224 27.21 8.74 -28.32
CA ASN A 224 28.27 8.26 -27.45
C ASN A 224 28.71 6.87 -27.93
N LEU A 225 29.86 6.78 -28.58
CA LEU A 225 30.39 5.53 -29.15
C LEU A 225 30.98 4.61 -28.07
N PHE A 226 31.62 5.20 -27.05
CA PHE A 226 32.24 4.45 -25.94
C PHE A 226 32.10 5.21 -24.63
N ASP A 227 31.69 4.53 -23.57
CA ASP A 227 31.48 5.09 -22.22
C ASP A 227 32.12 4.24 -21.11
N GLY A 228 33.17 3.48 -21.43
CA GLY A 228 33.87 2.67 -20.45
C GLY A 228 33.04 1.47 -19.93
N LEU A 229 32.18 0.87 -20.74
CA LEU A 229 31.29 -0.23 -20.42
C LEU A 229 30.15 0.12 -19.42
N GLY A 230 29.87 1.42 -19.27
CA GLY A 230 28.77 1.88 -18.40
C GLY A 230 27.41 1.39 -18.87
N ARG A 231 27.14 1.43 -20.18
CA ARG A 231 25.89 0.95 -20.80
C ARG A 231 25.66 -0.55 -20.59
N GLU A 232 26.70 -1.35 -20.79
CA GLU A 232 26.66 -2.78 -20.63
C GLU A 232 26.30 -3.18 -19.18
N LYS A 233 26.85 -2.46 -18.19
CA LYS A 233 26.52 -2.65 -16.79
C LYS A 233 25.06 -2.27 -16.50
N GLN A 234 24.57 -1.14 -17.02
CA GLN A 234 23.18 -0.71 -16.88
C GLN A 234 22.20 -1.71 -17.49
N ILE A 235 22.49 -2.23 -18.70
CA ILE A 235 21.66 -3.24 -19.36
C ILE A 235 21.67 -4.55 -18.54
N ARG A 236 22.83 -4.96 -18.03
CA ARG A 236 22.92 -6.16 -17.17
C ARG A 236 22.10 -5.99 -15.91
N GLN A 237 22.19 -4.83 -15.27
CA GLN A 237 21.38 -4.50 -14.09
C GLN A 237 19.88 -4.59 -14.40
N ALA A 238 19.42 -3.96 -15.48
CA ALA A 238 18.01 -4.00 -15.90
C ALA A 238 17.53 -5.44 -16.19
N LYS A 239 18.35 -6.29 -16.81
CA LYS A 239 18.06 -7.70 -17.04
C LYS A 239 17.98 -8.50 -15.72
N ILE A 240 18.84 -8.23 -14.76
CA ILE A 240 18.80 -8.88 -13.44
C ILE A 240 17.50 -8.50 -12.73
N ASN A 241 17.14 -7.22 -12.68
CA ASN A 241 15.91 -6.75 -12.05
C ASN A 241 14.66 -7.41 -12.67
N HIS A 242 14.62 -7.55 -14.00
CA HIS A 242 13.55 -8.29 -14.67
C HIS A 242 13.51 -9.77 -14.27
N ARG A 243 14.67 -10.44 -14.14
CA ARG A 243 14.76 -11.85 -13.74
C ARG A 243 14.26 -12.08 -12.32
N ILE A 244 14.57 -11.19 -11.37
CA ILE A 244 14.08 -11.28 -9.99
C ILE A 244 12.55 -11.37 -9.99
N LEU A 245 11.86 -10.46 -10.66
CA LEU A 245 10.40 -10.46 -10.75
C LEU A 245 9.81 -11.71 -11.46
N THR A 246 10.59 -12.37 -12.31
CA THR A 246 10.14 -13.60 -12.96
C THR A 246 10.14 -14.79 -11.99
N VAL A 247 11.00 -14.76 -10.97
CA VAL A 247 11.07 -15.80 -9.93
C VAL A 247 10.01 -15.57 -8.84
N GLU A 248 9.64 -14.31 -8.58
CA GLU A 248 8.62 -13.94 -7.59
C GLU A 248 7.18 -14.22 -8.04
N LYS A 249 6.95 -14.41 -9.33
CA LYS A 249 5.64 -14.72 -9.93
C LYS A 249 5.37 -16.22 -9.92
#